data_222ed1c136d97e3ca64d573e0af8db10
#
_entry.id   222ed1c136d97e3ca64d573e0af8db10
#
_cell.length_a   1.000
_cell.length_b   1.000
_cell.length_c   1.000
_cell.angle_alpha   90.00
_cell.angle_beta   90.00
_cell.angle_gamma   90.00
#
_symmetry.space_group_name_H-M   'P 1'
#
loop_
_entity.id
_entity.type
_entity.pdbx_description
1 polymer ?
#
loop_
_entity_poly.entity_id
_entity_poly.type
_entity_poly.pdbx_seq_one_letter_code
_entity_poly.pdbx_strand_id
1 'polypeptide(L)'
;MAGIYIHVPFCRHKCSYCDFVSFPDKIEYAEAYMACLYKELKMRGEELKDYTFDSVYFGGGTPSYIPPKLILGAMNQVKKCFHLAKNAEVTLELNPGTIGENKVKTYREAGINRYSIGLQTAVDEQLEDLGRIHNARDYVYATKLLQGENFSTDVMLGLKNQTADDVKKTIELA
;
A
#
# COMPACT_ATOMS: atom_id res chain seq x y z
N MET A 1 13.13 15.64 -10.86
CA MET A 1 12.24 14.96 -9.91
C MET A 1 12.76 13.55 -9.72
N ALA A 2 12.89 13.08 -8.49
CA ALA A 2 13.33 11.73 -8.18
C ALA A 2 12.42 11.14 -7.09
N GLY A 3 12.08 9.85 -7.19
CA GLY A 3 11.25 9.16 -6.23
C GLY A 3 11.99 7.98 -5.59
N ILE A 4 11.56 7.62 -4.38
CA ILE A 4 12.02 6.42 -3.68
C ILE A 4 10.89 5.39 -3.72
N TYR A 5 11.13 4.24 -4.37
CA TYR A 5 10.22 3.10 -4.31
C TYR A 5 10.71 2.09 -3.29
N ILE A 6 9.85 1.74 -2.35
CA ILE A 6 10.11 0.74 -1.31
C ILE A 6 9.22 -0.47 -1.57
N HIS A 7 9.85 -1.59 -1.91
CA HIS A 7 9.15 -2.83 -2.16
C HIS A 7 8.87 -3.59 -0.86
N VAL A 8 7.60 -3.92 -0.61
CA VAL A 8 7.16 -4.72 0.55
C VAL A 8 6.48 -5.98 0.04
N PRO A 9 7.20 -7.10 -0.10
CA PRO A 9 6.75 -8.27 -0.88
C PRO A 9 5.80 -9.21 -0.13
N PHE A 10 5.11 -8.76 0.91
CA PHE A 10 4.27 -9.63 1.74
C PHE A 10 2.80 -9.46 1.42
N CYS A 11 2.11 -10.58 1.18
CA CYS A 11 0.66 -10.68 1.03
C CYS A 11 0.10 -11.72 1.98
N ARG A 12 -1.15 -11.55 2.40
CA ARG A 12 -1.88 -12.61 3.09
C ARG A 12 -2.26 -13.75 2.13
N HIS A 13 -2.58 -13.38 0.88
CA HIS A 13 -2.96 -14.31 -0.19
C HIS A 13 -2.46 -13.79 -1.53
N LYS A 14 -2.14 -14.67 -2.49
CA LYS A 14 -1.78 -14.30 -3.86
C LYS A 14 -3.05 -14.25 -4.71
N CYS A 15 -3.40 -13.06 -5.18
CA CYS A 15 -4.53 -12.87 -6.08
C CYS A 15 -4.28 -13.55 -7.43
N SER A 16 -5.32 -14.11 -8.05
CA SER A 16 -5.23 -14.90 -9.29
C SER A 16 -4.69 -14.12 -10.50
N TYR A 17 -4.84 -12.81 -10.51
CA TYR A 17 -4.42 -11.91 -11.58
C TYR A 17 -3.04 -11.24 -11.36
N CYS A 18 -2.45 -11.39 -10.15
CA CYS A 18 -1.34 -10.56 -9.74
C CYS A 18 0.02 -11.17 -10.11
N ASP A 19 0.79 -10.46 -10.95
CA ASP A 19 2.17 -10.83 -11.35
C ASP A 19 3.26 -10.09 -10.56
N PHE A 20 2.88 -9.24 -9.59
CA PHE A 20 3.86 -8.57 -8.76
C PHE A 20 4.67 -9.55 -7.93
N VAL A 21 5.95 -9.24 -7.74
CA VAL A 21 6.84 -10.01 -6.87
C VAL A 21 6.31 -9.93 -5.44
N SER A 22 5.65 -11.00 -4.99
CA SER A 22 5.07 -11.08 -3.65
C SER A 22 5.05 -12.52 -3.15
N PHE A 23 5.18 -12.65 -1.83
CA PHE A 23 5.24 -13.93 -1.13
C PHE A 23 4.05 -14.02 -0.15
N PRO A 24 3.05 -14.84 -0.47
CA PRO A 24 1.93 -15.08 0.44
C PRO A 24 2.38 -15.88 1.66
N ASP A 25 1.71 -15.68 2.78
CA ASP A 25 1.91 -16.42 4.03
C ASP A 25 3.37 -16.46 4.53
N LYS A 26 4.13 -15.37 4.30
CA LYS A 26 5.53 -15.21 4.72
C LYS A 26 5.72 -14.04 5.68
N ILE A 27 4.69 -13.68 6.42
CA ILE A 27 4.70 -12.54 7.36
C ILE A 27 5.77 -12.69 8.45
N GLU A 28 6.14 -13.91 8.80
CA GLU A 28 7.19 -14.22 9.78
C GLU A 28 8.56 -13.67 9.38
N TYR A 29 8.80 -13.45 8.10
CA TYR A 29 10.04 -12.87 7.58
C TYR A 29 10.02 -11.33 7.52
N ALA A 30 8.87 -10.69 7.79
CA ALA A 30 8.74 -9.25 7.60
C ALA A 30 9.74 -8.44 8.44
N GLU A 31 9.96 -8.79 9.69
CA GLU A 31 10.92 -8.08 10.55
C GLU A 31 12.36 -8.22 10.04
N ALA A 32 12.77 -9.43 9.65
CA ALA A 32 14.11 -9.68 9.10
C ALA A 32 14.32 -8.95 7.76
N TYR A 33 13.33 -9.00 6.88
CA TYR A 33 13.34 -8.28 5.60
C TYR A 33 13.49 -6.77 5.81
N MET A 34 12.67 -6.20 6.70
CA MET A 34 12.70 -4.76 6.97
C MET A 34 14.00 -4.33 7.64
N ALA A 35 14.62 -5.19 8.45
CA ALA A 35 15.93 -4.92 9.01
C ALA A 35 17.02 -4.85 7.91
N CYS A 36 16.95 -5.67 6.87
CA CYS A 36 17.81 -5.59 5.68
C CYS A 36 17.52 -4.34 4.86
N LEU A 37 16.23 -4.02 4.64
CA LEU A 37 15.82 -2.79 3.95
C LEU A 37 16.35 -1.53 4.64
N TYR A 38 16.32 -1.47 5.98
CA TYR A 38 16.88 -0.31 6.71
C TYR A 38 18.38 -0.14 6.47
N LYS A 39 19.13 -1.23 6.34
CA LYS A 39 20.54 -1.17 5.97
C LYS A 39 20.73 -0.69 4.54
N GLU A 40 19.91 -1.20 3.60
CA GLU A 40 19.94 -0.76 2.22
C GLU A 40 19.63 0.73 2.10
N LEU A 41 18.57 1.23 2.76
CA LEU A 41 18.24 2.64 2.79
C LEU A 41 19.42 3.51 3.27
N LYS A 42 20.15 3.05 4.29
CA LYS A 42 21.33 3.75 4.76
C LYS A 42 22.44 3.79 3.69
N MET A 43 22.73 2.65 3.06
CA MET A 43 23.74 2.57 2.00
C MET A 43 23.39 3.46 0.80
N ARG A 44 22.14 3.37 0.32
CA ARG A 44 21.65 4.17 -0.81
C ARG A 44 21.61 5.68 -0.49
N GLY A 45 21.29 6.04 0.76
CA GLY A 45 21.31 7.43 1.18
C GLY A 45 22.68 8.08 1.07
N GLU A 46 23.77 7.35 1.38
CA GLU A 46 25.14 7.83 1.20
C GLU A 46 25.48 8.02 -0.31
N GLU A 47 25.04 7.08 -1.16
CA GLU A 47 25.27 7.15 -2.61
C GLU A 47 24.48 8.29 -3.28
N LEU A 48 23.30 8.63 -2.74
CA LEU A 48 22.33 9.53 -3.35
C LEU A 48 22.16 10.86 -2.57
N LYS A 49 23.12 11.21 -1.73
CA LYS A 49 23.07 12.39 -0.84
C LYS A 49 22.88 13.73 -1.57
N ASP A 50 23.28 13.81 -2.83
CA ASP A 50 23.20 15.04 -3.65
C ASP A 50 21.83 15.20 -4.35
N TYR A 51 20.94 14.22 -4.20
CA TYR A 51 19.60 14.26 -4.79
C TYR A 51 18.56 14.70 -3.78
N THR A 52 17.56 15.45 -4.27
CA THR A 52 16.33 15.74 -3.51
C THR A 52 15.20 14.91 -4.08
N PHE A 53 14.47 14.22 -3.20
CA PHE A 53 13.36 13.34 -3.55
C PHE A 53 12.03 14.01 -3.25
N ASP A 54 11.11 13.98 -4.20
CA ASP A 54 9.78 14.57 -4.11
C ASP A 54 8.67 13.54 -3.87
N SER A 55 9.02 12.25 -3.89
CA SER A 55 8.06 11.18 -3.58
C SER A 55 8.71 9.97 -2.90
N VAL A 56 7.92 9.29 -2.06
CA VAL A 56 8.22 7.98 -1.49
C VAL A 56 7.00 7.09 -1.72
N TYR A 57 7.19 5.90 -2.25
CA TYR A 57 6.11 4.98 -2.56
C TYR A 57 6.36 3.61 -1.95
N PHE A 58 5.48 3.17 -1.07
CA PHE A 58 5.46 1.81 -0.53
C PHE A 58 4.48 0.95 -1.33
N GLY A 59 5.01 -0.03 -2.05
CA GLY A 59 4.22 -0.91 -2.91
C GLY A 59 4.76 -2.33 -2.96
N GLY A 60 4.26 -3.11 -3.90
CA GLY A 60 4.74 -4.46 -4.22
C GLY A 60 3.75 -5.57 -3.92
N GLY A 61 3.74 -6.12 -2.71
CA GLY A 61 2.71 -7.06 -2.25
C GLY A 61 1.54 -6.31 -1.64
N THR A 62 1.51 -6.24 -0.32
CA THR A 62 0.51 -5.48 0.44
C THR A 62 1.21 -4.80 1.61
N PRO A 63 1.74 -3.59 1.46
CA PRO A 63 2.45 -2.89 2.53
C PRO A 63 1.64 -2.75 3.81
N SER A 64 0.32 -2.57 3.69
CA SER A 64 -0.58 -2.51 4.85
C SER A 64 -0.80 -3.86 5.57
N TYR A 65 -0.31 -4.98 5.02
CA TYR A 65 -0.41 -6.29 5.68
C TYR A 65 0.58 -6.43 6.83
N ILE A 66 1.80 -5.93 6.69
CA ILE A 66 2.83 -6.02 7.73
C ILE A 66 2.52 -5.13 8.96
N PRO A 67 3.16 -5.36 10.11
CA PRO A 67 3.04 -4.50 11.29
C PRO A 67 3.37 -3.04 10.95
N PRO A 68 2.52 -2.05 11.31
CA PRO A 68 2.69 -0.66 10.90
C PRO A 68 3.97 -0.01 11.47
N LYS A 69 4.47 -0.51 12.61
CA LYS A 69 5.76 -0.10 13.19
C LYS A 69 6.93 -0.27 12.21
N LEU A 70 6.86 -1.25 11.30
CA LEU A 70 7.90 -1.50 10.30
C LEU A 70 7.87 -0.46 9.18
N ILE A 71 6.69 0.00 8.77
CA ILE A 71 6.54 1.13 7.83
C ILE A 71 7.06 2.43 8.48
N LEU A 72 6.68 2.68 9.75
CA LEU A 72 7.21 3.82 10.52
C LEU A 72 8.74 3.79 10.60
N GLY A 73 9.32 2.61 10.87
CA GLY A 73 10.78 2.42 10.91
C GLY A 73 11.44 2.74 9.56
N ALA A 74 10.86 2.28 8.44
CA ALA A 74 11.37 2.59 7.11
C ALA A 74 11.32 4.09 6.82
N MET A 75 10.20 4.76 7.11
CA MET A 75 10.10 6.21 6.93
C MET A 75 11.09 7.00 7.80
N ASN A 76 11.35 6.55 9.03
CA ASN A 76 12.38 7.16 9.87
C ASN A 76 13.77 7.03 9.24
N GLN A 77 14.10 5.87 8.61
CA GLN A 77 15.36 5.72 7.87
C GLN A 77 15.38 6.59 6.61
N VAL A 78 14.30 6.65 5.85
CA VAL A 78 14.20 7.54 4.69
C VAL A 78 14.46 9.00 5.10
N LYS A 79 13.75 9.51 6.10
CA LYS A 79 13.91 10.88 6.60
C LYS A 79 15.33 11.18 7.12
N LYS A 80 16.02 10.16 7.65
CA LYS A 80 17.39 10.28 8.18
C LYS A 80 18.45 10.27 7.08
N CYS A 81 18.22 9.50 6.00
CA CYS A 81 19.25 9.17 5.02
C CYS A 81 19.09 9.92 3.69
N PHE A 82 17.91 10.48 3.40
CA PHE A 82 17.60 11.12 2.13
C PHE A 82 17.09 12.54 2.31
N HIS A 83 17.39 13.42 1.37
CA HIS A 83 16.83 14.76 1.31
C HIS A 83 15.45 14.71 0.66
N LEU A 84 14.39 14.77 1.48
CA LEU A 84 13.02 14.87 0.99
C LEU A 84 12.63 16.34 0.79
N ALA A 85 11.93 16.62 -0.31
CA ALA A 85 11.27 17.90 -0.52
C ALA A 85 10.24 18.17 0.60
N LYS A 86 10.02 19.44 0.95
CA LYS A 86 9.12 19.84 2.05
C LYS A 86 7.69 19.28 1.89
N ASN A 87 7.23 19.15 0.65
CA ASN A 87 5.90 18.68 0.26
C ASN A 87 5.97 17.34 -0.49
N ALA A 88 6.96 16.50 -0.17
CA ALA A 88 7.08 15.19 -0.80
C ALA A 88 5.80 14.36 -0.59
N GLU A 89 5.33 13.72 -1.65
CA GLU A 89 4.26 12.75 -1.57
C GLU A 89 4.79 11.45 -0.95
N VAL A 90 4.11 10.94 0.05
CA VAL A 90 4.43 9.65 0.68
C VAL A 90 3.23 8.74 0.56
N THR A 91 3.27 7.84 -0.41
CA THR A 91 2.17 6.93 -0.75
C THR A 91 2.35 5.55 -0.11
N LEU A 92 1.26 4.99 0.40
CA LEU A 92 1.17 3.60 0.88
C LEU A 92 0.06 2.86 0.13
N GLU A 93 0.40 1.73 -0.51
CA GLU A 93 -0.60 0.78 -1.01
C GLU A 93 -1.27 0.03 0.14
N LEU A 94 -2.58 -0.11 0.05
CA LEU A 94 -3.32 -0.88 1.04
C LEU A 94 -4.42 -1.76 0.44
N ASN A 95 -4.63 -2.90 1.11
CA ASN A 95 -5.79 -3.74 0.89
C ASN A 95 -6.82 -3.41 1.97
N PRO A 96 -8.11 -3.15 1.64
CA PRO A 96 -9.15 -2.82 2.61
C PRO A 96 -9.25 -3.77 3.80
N GLY A 97 -9.03 -5.07 3.59
CA GLY A 97 -9.07 -6.09 4.65
C GLY A 97 -7.85 -6.10 5.59
N THR A 98 -6.91 -5.16 5.44
CA THR A 98 -5.68 -5.13 6.26
C THR A 98 -5.51 -3.86 7.09
N ILE A 99 -6.47 -2.92 7.04
CA ILE A 99 -6.39 -1.62 7.71
C ILE A 99 -7.27 -1.58 8.98
N GLY A 100 -6.92 -0.71 9.90
CA GLY A 100 -7.67 -0.42 11.12
C GLY A 100 -7.15 0.87 11.76
N GLU A 101 -7.88 1.41 12.74
CA GLU A 101 -7.61 2.72 13.36
C GLU A 101 -6.16 2.88 13.83
N ASN A 102 -5.63 1.88 14.55
CA ASN A 102 -4.26 1.93 15.06
C ASN A 102 -3.22 1.97 13.93
N LYS A 103 -3.49 1.29 12.81
CA LYS A 103 -2.60 1.33 11.64
C LYS A 103 -2.61 2.70 11.00
N VAL A 104 -3.80 3.29 10.76
CA VAL A 104 -3.93 4.64 10.19
C VAL A 104 -3.21 5.67 11.05
N LYS A 105 -3.38 5.61 12.38
CA LYS A 105 -2.65 6.48 13.31
C LYS A 105 -1.13 6.37 13.12
N THR A 106 -0.60 5.16 13.09
CA THR A 106 0.84 4.93 12.91
C THR A 106 1.32 5.39 11.52
N TYR A 107 0.51 5.23 10.47
CA TYR A 107 0.86 5.73 9.14
C TYR A 107 0.91 7.26 9.08
N ARG A 108 -0.03 7.95 9.74
CA ARG A 108 0.04 9.41 9.91
C ARG A 108 1.31 9.84 10.64
N GLU A 109 1.67 9.17 11.74
CA GLU A 109 2.92 9.41 12.49
C GLU A 109 4.16 9.17 11.60
N ALA A 110 4.12 8.18 10.71
CA ALA A 110 5.17 7.93 9.72
C ALA A 110 5.29 9.05 8.69
N GLY A 111 4.22 9.83 8.48
CA GLY A 111 4.15 10.89 7.48
C GLY A 111 3.63 10.40 6.13
N ILE A 112 2.90 9.27 6.11
CA ILE A 112 2.12 8.86 4.93
C ILE A 112 1.04 9.93 4.73
N ASN A 113 0.96 10.49 3.51
CA ASN A 113 0.03 11.56 3.15
C ASN A 113 -0.81 11.24 1.90
N ARG A 114 -0.65 10.04 1.36
CA ARG A 114 -1.48 9.49 0.28
C ARG A 114 -1.64 7.99 0.42
N TYR A 115 -2.80 7.46 0.04
CA TYR A 115 -3.09 6.03 0.04
C TYR A 115 -3.56 5.56 -1.34
N SER A 116 -3.14 4.37 -1.79
CA SER A 116 -3.70 3.68 -2.96
C SER A 116 -4.47 2.46 -2.46
N ILE A 117 -5.78 2.44 -2.70
CA ILE A 117 -6.69 1.43 -2.15
C ILE A 117 -7.14 0.49 -3.26
N GLY A 118 -6.78 -0.77 -3.16
CA GLY A 118 -7.21 -1.77 -4.14
C GLY A 118 -8.64 -2.26 -3.87
N LEU A 119 -9.67 -1.56 -4.37
CA LEU A 119 -11.07 -2.02 -4.35
C LEU A 119 -11.27 -3.15 -5.36
N GLN A 120 -10.86 -2.94 -6.58
CA GLN A 120 -10.99 -3.78 -7.78
C GLN A 120 -12.43 -3.86 -8.31
N THR A 121 -13.41 -4.26 -7.51
CA THR A 121 -14.84 -4.31 -7.85
C THR A 121 -15.69 -4.18 -6.58
N ALA A 122 -16.93 -3.71 -6.72
CA ALA A 122 -17.93 -3.65 -5.63
C ALA A 122 -18.79 -4.92 -5.54
N VAL A 123 -18.47 -5.95 -6.33
CA VAL A 123 -19.20 -7.23 -6.37
C VAL A 123 -18.40 -8.29 -5.63
N ASP A 124 -18.92 -8.76 -4.50
CA ASP A 124 -18.21 -9.67 -3.59
C ASP A 124 -17.83 -11.00 -4.28
N GLU A 125 -18.69 -11.57 -5.13
CA GLU A 125 -18.39 -12.79 -5.88
C GLU A 125 -17.20 -12.60 -6.84
N GLN A 126 -17.06 -11.41 -7.46
CA GLN A 126 -15.91 -11.10 -8.32
C GLN A 126 -14.64 -10.92 -7.47
N LEU A 127 -14.74 -10.36 -6.26
CA LEU A 127 -13.61 -10.28 -5.32
C LEU A 127 -13.13 -11.67 -4.90
N GLU A 128 -14.05 -12.60 -4.63
CA GLU A 128 -13.73 -13.99 -4.32
C GLU A 128 -13.04 -14.69 -5.51
N ASP A 129 -13.54 -14.55 -6.74
CA ASP A 129 -12.93 -15.08 -7.96
C ASP A 129 -11.51 -14.54 -8.18
N LEU A 130 -11.24 -13.30 -7.81
CA LEU A 130 -9.92 -12.68 -7.85
C LEU A 130 -9.00 -13.16 -6.71
N GLY A 131 -9.50 -13.89 -5.73
CA GLY A 131 -8.77 -14.27 -4.53
C GLY A 131 -8.50 -13.10 -3.59
N ARG A 132 -9.38 -12.09 -3.54
CA ARG A 132 -9.26 -10.95 -2.62
C ARG A 132 -9.65 -11.38 -1.21
N ILE A 133 -8.97 -10.81 -0.22
CA ILE A 133 -9.19 -11.10 1.21
C ILE A 133 -10.19 -10.13 1.86
N HIS A 134 -10.76 -9.20 1.09
CA HIS A 134 -11.72 -8.21 1.53
C HIS A 134 -13.00 -8.28 0.70
N ASN A 135 -14.07 -7.70 1.20
CA ASN A 135 -15.34 -7.50 0.53
C ASN A 135 -15.67 -5.99 0.41
N ALA A 136 -16.80 -5.65 -0.24
CA ALA A 136 -17.20 -4.25 -0.43
C ALA A 136 -17.40 -3.49 0.90
N ARG A 137 -17.82 -4.16 1.99
CA ARG A 137 -17.99 -3.54 3.31
C ARG A 137 -16.65 -3.16 3.94
N ASP A 138 -15.62 -3.99 3.74
CA ASP A 138 -14.26 -3.70 4.21
C ASP A 138 -13.71 -2.44 3.52
N TYR A 139 -14.02 -2.26 2.24
CA TYR A 139 -13.65 -1.04 1.51
C TYR A 139 -14.36 0.20 2.09
N VAL A 140 -15.68 0.13 2.32
CA VAL A 140 -16.42 1.24 2.95
C VAL A 140 -15.86 1.56 4.34
N TYR A 141 -15.47 0.54 5.11
CA TYR A 141 -14.84 0.76 6.41
C TYR A 141 -13.46 1.46 6.25
N ALA A 142 -12.65 0.99 5.31
CA ALA A 142 -11.32 1.57 5.05
C ALA A 142 -11.41 3.06 4.64
N THR A 143 -12.33 3.41 3.74
CA THR A 143 -12.53 4.82 3.31
C THR A 143 -13.03 5.71 4.44
N LYS A 144 -13.88 5.20 5.34
CA LYS A 144 -14.27 5.94 6.56
C LYS A 144 -13.08 6.22 7.48
N LEU A 145 -12.16 5.27 7.66
CA LEU A 145 -10.94 5.48 8.45
C LEU A 145 -10.01 6.51 7.83
N LEU A 146 -10.05 6.65 6.50
CA LEU A 146 -9.23 7.58 5.72
C LEU A 146 -9.97 8.88 5.38
N GLN A 147 -11.10 9.15 6.02
CA GLN A 147 -11.81 10.40 5.79
C GLN A 147 -10.93 11.62 6.07
N GLY A 148 -10.83 12.52 5.08
CA GLY A 148 -9.96 13.69 5.13
C GLY A 148 -8.51 13.44 4.67
N GLU A 149 -8.15 12.19 4.35
CA GLU A 149 -6.87 11.85 3.73
C GLU A 149 -6.95 11.92 2.19
N ASN A 150 -5.81 12.07 1.54
CA ASN A 150 -5.71 11.92 0.09
C ASN A 150 -5.60 10.44 -0.27
N PHE A 151 -6.53 9.92 -1.06
CA PHE A 151 -6.45 8.54 -1.54
C PHE A 151 -6.97 8.37 -2.96
N SER A 152 -6.48 7.36 -3.63
CA SER A 152 -7.01 6.86 -4.90
C SER A 152 -7.52 5.44 -4.72
N THR A 153 -8.49 5.07 -5.56
CA THR A 153 -9.07 3.73 -5.57
C THR A 153 -8.75 3.04 -6.90
N ASP A 154 -8.22 1.83 -6.81
CA ASP A 154 -7.93 1.01 -7.97
C ASP A 154 -9.16 0.16 -8.31
N VAL A 155 -9.60 0.21 -9.58
CA VAL A 155 -10.76 -0.51 -10.12
C VAL A 155 -10.31 -1.37 -11.31
N MET A 156 -10.79 -2.61 -11.41
CA MET A 156 -10.51 -3.50 -12.52
C MET A 156 -11.69 -3.58 -13.47
N LEU A 157 -11.40 -3.55 -14.76
CA LEU A 157 -12.35 -3.74 -15.84
C LEU A 157 -12.06 -5.03 -16.60
N GLY A 158 -13.11 -5.64 -17.16
CA GLY A 158 -12.97 -6.87 -17.93
C GLY A 158 -12.82 -8.13 -17.08
N LEU A 159 -13.33 -8.13 -15.85
CA LEU A 159 -13.40 -9.32 -15.02
C LEU A 159 -14.37 -10.36 -15.61
N LYS A 160 -14.15 -11.62 -15.28
CA LYS A 160 -15.04 -12.70 -15.69
C LYS A 160 -16.48 -12.41 -15.26
N ASN A 161 -17.41 -12.52 -16.19
CA ASN A 161 -18.85 -12.25 -16.01
C ASN A 161 -19.18 -10.81 -15.53
N GLN A 162 -18.23 -9.87 -15.57
CA GLN A 162 -18.48 -8.49 -15.21
C GLN A 162 -19.43 -7.82 -16.20
N THR A 163 -20.50 -7.23 -15.71
CA THR A 163 -21.46 -6.46 -16.48
C THR A 163 -21.19 -4.96 -16.43
N ALA A 164 -21.78 -4.19 -17.34
CA ALA A 164 -21.72 -2.73 -17.28
C ALA A 164 -22.31 -2.15 -15.97
N ASP A 165 -23.35 -2.81 -15.42
CA ASP A 165 -23.95 -2.42 -14.15
C ASP A 165 -23.01 -2.69 -12.96
N ASP A 166 -22.21 -3.76 -13.00
CA ASP A 166 -21.18 -4.02 -11.98
C ASP A 166 -20.09 -2.95 -12.00
N VAL A 167 -19.66 -2.54 -13.19
CA VAL A 167 -18.70 -1.43 -13.34
C VAL A 167 -19.27 -0.14 -12.79
N LYS A 168 -20.53 0.19 -13.16
CA LYS A 168 -21.22 1.38 -12.66
C LYS A 168 -21.31 1.36 -11.14
N LYS A 169 -21.78 0.27 -10.55
CA LYS A 169 -21.85 0.07 -9.09
C LYS A 169 -20.47 0.26 -8.41
N THR A 170 -19.42 -0.22 -9.07
CA THR A 170 -18.05 -0.10 -8.55
C THR A 170 -17.57 1.36 -8.56
N ILE A 171 -17.85 2.10 -9.65
CA ILE A 171 -17.49 3.52 -9.76
C ILE A 171 -18.29 4.38 -8.78
N GLU A 172 -19.57 4.06 -8.56
CA GLU A 172 -20.42 4.77 -7.60
C GLU A 172 -19.98 4.53 -6.14
N LEU A 173 -19.33 3.40 -5.86
CA LEU A 173 -18.79 3.09 -4.54
C LEU A 173 -17.39 3.70 -4.33
N ALA A 174 -16.59 3.85 -5.38
CA ALA A 174 -15.21 4.33 -5.35
C ALA A 174 -15.11 5.83 -5.09
#